data_ee3a1880a91f999dc6b645bde69643d2
#
_entry.id   ee3a1880a91f999dc6b645bde69643d2
#
_cell.length_a   1.000
_cell.length_b   1.000
_cell.length_c   1.000
_cell.angle_alpha   90.00
_cell.angle_beta   90.00
_cell.angle_gamma   90.00
#
_symmetry.space_group_name_H-M   'P 1'
#
loop_
_entity.id
_entity.type
_entity.pdbx_description
1 polymer ?
#
loop_
_entity_poly.entity_id
_entity_poly.type
_entity_poly.pdbx_seq_one_letter_code
_entity_poly.pdbx_strand_id
1 'polypeptide(L)'
;MNFSTPTLVINKSISLNNLDRMIDVANKNNLVLRPHFKTHQSIEIGNWFKEKGVTSITVSSISMADFFSSEWDDITIAFPLNILEIVTLNLMIKQN
;
A
#
# COMPACT_ATOMS: atom_id res chain seq x y z
N MET A 1 -17.43 1.21 22.20
CA MET A 1 -17.31 2.08 21.01
C MET A 1 -18.66 2.23 20.36
N ASN A 2 -19.08 3.46 20.05
CA ASN A 2 -20.32 3.74 19.37
C ASN A 2 -20.05 4.31 17.99
N PHE A 3 -20.53 3.63 16.96
CA PHE A 3 -20.40 4.08 15.59
C PHE A 3 -21.81 4.31 15.01
N SER A 4 -22.03 5.45 14.38
CA SER A 4 -23.31 5.79 13.75
C SER A 4 -23.42 5.30 12.31
N THR A 5 -22.31 4.84 11.72
CA THR A 5 -22.22 4.36 10.34
C THR A 5 -21.42 3.05 10.29
N PRO A 6 -21.57 2.25 9.22
CA PRO A 6 -20.71 1.09 9.03
C PRO A 6 -19.24 1.48 9.12
N THR A 7 -18.47 0.78 9.94
CA THR A 7 -17.10 1.13 10.23
C THR A 7 -16.21 -0.12 10.23
N LEU A 8 -15.06 -0.03 9.58
CA LEU A 8 -14.03 -1.06 9.65
C LEU A 8 -13.18 -0.84 10.90
N VAL A 9 -13.17 -1.83 11.81
CA VAL A 9 -12.33 -1.79 13.01
C VAL A 9 -11.14 -2.73 12.81
N ILE A 10 -9.93 -2.21 13.02
CA ILE A 10 -8.69 -2.98 12.83
C ILE A 10 -7.97 -3.10 14.17
N ASN A 11 -7.58 -4.33 14.51
CA ASN A 11 -6.73 -4.57 15.67
C ASN A 11 -5.27 -4.42 15.25
N LYS A 12 -4.65 -3.33 15.68
CA LYS A 12 -3.27 -2.98 15.31
C LYS A 12 -2.27 -4.05 15.74
N SER A 13 -2.38 -4.55 16.95
CA SER A 13 -1.46 -5.56 17.49
C SER A 13 -1.48 -6.86 16.67
N ILE A 14 -2.66 -7.34 16.34
CA ILE A 14 -2.81 -8.54 15.49
C ILE A 14 -2.27 -8.28 14.09
N SER A 15 -2.56 -7.11 13.52
CA SER A 15 -2.09 -6.72 12.19
C SER A 15 -0.57 -6.67 12.13
N LEU A 16 0.08 -6.09 13.13
CA LEU A 16 1.54 -6.01 13.21
C LEU A 16 2.17 -7.40 13.35
N ASN A 17 1.59 -8.28 14.16
CA ASN A 17 2.07 -9.65 14.29
C ASN A 17 1.96 -10.43 12.98
N ASN A 18 0.87 -10.24 12.25
CA ASN A 18 0.70 -10.87 10.93
C ASN A 18 1.73 -10.33 9.93
N LEU A 19 1.98 -9.04 9.95
CA LEU A 19 2.96 -8.41 9.09
C LEU A 19 4.37 -8.93 9.38
N ASP A 20 4.75 -9.03 10.65
CA ASP A 20 6.05 -9.58 11.06
C ASP A 20 6.25 -10.99 10.51
N ARG A 21 5.22 -11.84 10.56
CA ARG A 21 5.28 -13.20 10.02
C ARG A 21 5.47 -13.21 8.51
N MET A 22 4.78 -12.33 7.78
CA MET A 22 4.92 -12.23 6.32
C MET A 22 6.31 -11.74 5.93
N ILE A 23 6.84 -10.75 6.63
CA ILE A 23 8.20 -10.24 6.41
C ILE A 23 9.23 -11.35 6.66
N ASP A 24 9.05 -12.11 7.74
CA ASP A 24 9.96 -13.21 8.08
C ASP A 24 9.97 -14.29 6.99
N VAL A 25 8.79 -14.69 6.49
CA VAL A 25 8.68 -15.64 5.38
C VAL A 25 9.37 -15.11 4.12
N ALA A 26 9.15 -13.85 3.77
CA ALA A 26 9.79 -13.24 2.60
C ALA A 26 11.32 -13.25 2.74
N ASN A 27 11.83 -12.85 3.90
CA ASN A 27 13.26 -12.80 4.15
C ASN A 27 13.91 -14.18 4.11
N LYS A 28 13.26 -15.19 4.69
CA LYS A 28 13.77 -16.57 4.67
C LYS A 28 13.84 -17.18 3.27
N ASN A 29 13.04 -16.68 2.35
CA ASN A 29 12.98 -17.18 0.98
C ASN A 29 13.64 -16.22 -0.03
N ASN A 30 14.35 -15.19 0.43
CA ASN A 30 15.00 -14.17 -0.40
C ASN A 30 14.00 -13.50 -1.36
N LEU A 31 12.80 -13.21 -0.86
CA LEU A 31 11.74 -12.53 -1.62
C LEU A 31 11.55 -11.11 -1.11
N VAL A 32 11.18 -10.21 -2.02
CA VAL A 32 10.77 -8.86 -1.67
C VAL A 32 9.26 -8.88 -1.41
N LEU A 33 8.85 -8.48 -0.21
CA LEU A 33 7.43 -8.33 0.11
C LEU A 33 6.91 -7.05 -0.51
N ARG A 34 5.89 -7.19 -1.36
CA ARG A 34 5.21 -6.07 -2.04
C ARG A 34 3.71 -6.17 -1.73
N PRO A 35 3.27 -5.71 -0.56
CA PRO A 35 1.87 -5.85 -0.14
C PRO A 35 0.93 -5.03 -1.02
N HIS A 36 -0.30 -5.50 -1.15
CA HIS A 36 -1.33 -4.79 -1.89
C HIS A 36 -2.12 -3.87 -0.96
N PHE A 37 -2.07 -2.57 -1.24
CA PHE A 37 -2.67 -1.55 -0.38
C PHE A 37 -4.16 -1.26 -0.67
N LYS A 38 -4.78 -1.97 -1.61
CA LYS A 38 -6.23 -1.86 -1.82
C LYS A 38 -7.05 -2.33 -0.61
N THR A 39 -6.45 -3.16 0.25
CA THR A 39 -7.13 -3.75 1.41
C THR A 39 -7.49 -2.73 2.47
N HIS A 40 -6.71 -1.67 2.61
CA HIS A 40 -6.95 -0.66 3.65
C HIS A 40 -7.02 0.77 3.11
N GLN A 41 -6.30 1.08 2.03
CA GLN A 41 -6.25 2.41 1.40
C GLN A 41 -5.98 3.54 2.40
N SER A 42 -5.08 3.31 3.35
CA SER A 42 -4.78 4.21 4.46
C SER A 42 -3.29 4.52 4.53
N ILE A 43 -2.94 5.80 4.58
CA ILE A 43 -1.56 6.25 4.79
C ILE A 43 -1.05 5.79 6.15
N GLU A 44 -1.88 5.90 7.19
CA GLU A 44 -1.50 5.49 8.55
C GLU A 44 -1.16 4.00 8.63
N ILE A 45 -2.02 3.15 8.06
CA ILE A 45 -1.76 1.71 8.01
C ILE A 45 -0.55 1.42 7.15
N GLY A 46 -0.41 2.12 6.03
CA GLY A 46 0.78 2.02 5.18
C GLY A 46 2.07 2.31 5.96
N ASN A 47 2.05 3.29 6.85
CA ASN A 47 3.19 3.63 7.68
C ASN A 47 3.59 2.50 8.63
N TRP A 48 2.65 1.66 9.08
CA TRP A 48 2.99 0.47 9.86
C TRP A 48 3.89 -0.48 9.06
N PHE A 49 3.58 -0.67 7.77
CA PHE A 49 4.43 -1.47 6.86
C PHE A 49 5.81 -0.84 6.69
N LYS A 50 5.85 0.48 6.50
CA LYS A 50 7.10 1.22 6.33
C LYS A 50 7.99 1.11 7.57
N GLU A 51 7.43 1.24 8.76
CA GLU A 51 8.14 1.09 10.03
C GLU A 51 8.76 -0.30 10.20
N LYS A 52 8.18 -1.32 9.57
CA LYS A 52 8.69 -2.68 9.58
C LYS A 52 9.70 -2.96 8.46
N GLY A 53 10.06 -1.96 7.68
CA GLY A 53 11.09 -2.09 6.63
C GLY A 53 10.55 -2.46 5.25
N VAL A 54 9.25 -2.48 5.04
CA VAL A 54 8.67 -2.67 3.70
C VAL A 54 8.93 -1.41 2.88
N THR A 55 9.48 -1.58 1.67
CA THR A 55 9.91 -0.46 0.82
C THR A 55 9.11 -0.34 -0.47
N SER A 56 8.27 -1.31 -0.79
CA SER A 56 7.54 -1.37 -2.05
C SER A 56 6.12 -1.85 -1.83
N ILE A 57 5.21 -1.35 -2.64
CA ILE A 57 3.78 -1.65 -2.52
C ILE A 57 3.16 -1.95 -3.89
N THR A 58 1.97 -2.55 -3.85
CA THR A 58 1.12 -2.74 -5.02
C THR A 58 -0.18 -2.00 -4.81
N VAL A 59 -0.69 -1.39 -5.87
CA VAL A 59 -1.99 -0.72 -5.90
C VAL A 59 -2.76 -1.18 -7.14
N SER A 60 -4.07 -0.88 -7.19
CA SER A 60 -4.95 -1.34 -8.27
C SER A 60 -5.40 -0.24 -9.23
N SER A 61 -4.93 1.00 -9.07
CA SER A 61 -5.28 2.09 -9.97
C SER A 61 -4.22 3.20 -9.94
N ILE A 62 -4.23 4.04 -10.96
CA ILE A 62 -3.37 5.23 -11.00
C ILE A 62 -3.78 6.21 -9.90
N SER A 63 -5.08 6.36 -9.63
CA SER A 63 -5.56 7.23 -8.53
C SER A 63 -5.01 6.78 -7.19
N MET A 64 -4.98 5.48 -6.93
CA MET A 64 -4.42 4.92 -5.70
C MET A 64 -2.90 5.12 -5.64
N ALA A 65 -2.21 4.96 -6.78
CA ALA A 65 -0.78 5.23 -6.87
C ALA A 65 -0.47 6.69 -6.56
N ASP A 66 -1.26 7.61 -7.10
CA ASP A 66 -1.13 9.04 -6.83
C ASP A 66 -1.33 9.33 -5.33
N PHE A 67 -2.35 8.73 -4.73
CA PHE A 67 -2.63 8.86 -3.29
C PHE A 67 -1.43 8.44 -2.42
N PHE A 68 -0.79 7.32 -2.75
CA PHE A 68 0.34 6.81 -1.97
C PHE A 68 1.70 7.39 -2.37
N SER A 69 1.79 8.10 -3.49
CA SER A 69 3.08 8.60 -4.03
C SER A 69 3.78 9.62 -3.15
N SER A 70 3.06 10.26 -2.23
CA SER A 70 3.67 11.17 -1.24
C SER A 70 4.54 10.42 -0.23
N GLU A 71 4.30 9.13 -0.02
CA GLU A 71 4.95 8.32 1.01
C GLU A 71 5.74 7.13 0.46
N TRP A 72 5.53 6.75 -0.79
CA TRP A 72 6.10 5.55 -1.38
C TRP A 72 6.69 5.86 -2.76
N ASP A 73 7.92 5.41 -3.00
CA ASP A 73 8.61 5.60 -4.27
C ASP A 73 8.50 4.38 -5.19
N ASP A 74 8.39 3.19 -4.64
CA ASP A 74 8.32 1.94 -5.42
C ASP A 74 6.89 1.39 -5.38
N ILE A 75 6.11 1.74 -6.40
CA ILE A 75 4.70 1.40 -6.51
C ILE A 75 4.45 0.62 -7.81
N THR A 76 3.93 -0.60 -7.67
CA THR A 76 3.44 -1.38 -8.82
C THR A 76 1.94 -1.18 -8.97
N ILE A 77 1.51 -0.82 -10.18
CA ILE A 77 0.09 -0.72 -10.51
C ILE A 77 -0.33 -2.03 -11.16
N ALA A 78 -1.04 -2.88 -10.41
CA ALA A 78 -1.46 -4.21 -10.85
C ALA A 78 -2.87 -4.17 -11.44
N PHE A 79 -3.03 -3.42 -12.53
CA PHE A 79 -4.29 -3.26 -13.25
C PHE A 79 -4.02 -2.77 -14.68
N PRO A 80 -4.87 -3.10 -15.66
CA PRO A 80 -4.74 -2.56 -17.01
C PRO A 80 -4.76 -1.03 -17.00
N LEU A 81 -3.96 -0.41 -17.86
CA LEU A 81 -3.90 1.05 -17.97
C LEU A 81 -5.28 1.61 -18.32
N ASN A 82 -5.76 2.53 -17.49
CA ASN A 82 -6.93 3.33 -17.82
C ASN A 82 -6.47 4.56 -18.61
N ILE A 83 -6.82 4.63 -19.88
CA ILE A 83 -6.40 5.72 -20.77
C ILE A 83 -6.90 7.09 -20.27
N LEU A 84 -8.00 7.12 -19.51
CA LEU A 84 -8.54 8.37 -18.95
C LEU A 84 -7.66 8.92 -17.82
N GLU A 85 -6.76 8.10 -17.27
CA GLU A 85 -5.84 8.50 -16.21
C GLU A 85 -4.43 8.82 -16.73
N ILE A 86 -4.23 8.86 -18.04
CA ILE A 86 -2.91 9.05 -18.64
C ILE A 86 -2.27 10.38 -18.27
N VAL A 87 -3.08 11.43 -18.09
CA VAL A 87 -2.59 12.76 -17.69
C VAL A 87 -2.03 12.70 -16.29
N THR A 88 -2.75 12.07 -15.35
CA THR A 88 -2.30 11.89 -13.97
C THR A 88 -1.00 11.09 -13.94
N LEU A 89 -0.91 10.00 -14.68
CA LEU A 89 0.29 9.17 -14.77
C LEU A 89 1.50 9.98 -15.26
N ASN A 90 1.32 10.78 -16.32
CA ASN A 90 2.39 11.61 -16.86
C ASN A 90 2.89 12.65 -15.86
N LEU A 91 1.98 13.25 -15.09
CA LEU A 91 2.34 14.21 -14.05
C LEU A 91 3.13 13.53 -12.92
N MET A 92 2.74 12.33 -12.50
CA MET A 92 3.46 11.55 -11.49
C MET A 92 4.87 11.21 -11.95
N ILE A 93 5.05 10.77 -13.19
CA ILE A 93 6.36 10.43 -13.76
C ILE A 93 7.28 11.66 -13.77
N LYS A 94 6.75 12.85 -14.05
CA LYS A 94 7.52 14.09 -14.10
C LYS A 94 7.96 14.58 -12.72
N GLN A 95 7.30 14.18 -11.65
CA GLN A 95 7.62 14.59 -10.29
C GLN A 95 8.75 13.76 -9.66
N ASN A 96 9.08 12.62 -10.25
CA ASN A 96 10.07 11.71 -9.71
C ASN A 96 11.41 11.83 -10.45
#